data_d79d5f92f12bd86084a756fedc8c3cc1
#
_entry.id   d79d5f92f12bd86084a756fedc8c3cc1
#
_cell.length_a   1.000
_cell.length_b   1.000
_cell.length_c   1.000
_cell.angle_alpha   90.00
_cell.angle_beta   90.00
_cell.angle_gamma   90.00
#
_symmetry.space_group_name_H-M   'P 1'
#
loop_
_entity.id
_entity.type
_entity.pdbx_description
1 polymer ?
#
loop_
_entity_poly.entity_id
_entity_poly.type
_entity_poly.pdbx_seq_one_letter_code
_entity_poly.pdbx_strand_id
1 'polypeptide(L)'
;LTAALVESRGEDGRFDLPHWGREGMMNLTPLWLLKYLPNMLACHVTIIHDAQGPSNTITCAEASGGLSLAESVRAIQRDKADVCYCGGAESKINMMALFRQEMAGRLCTRSNEEPASAVRSWSADAAGSVVGEGGGIVVVEAMDTATARGAEAYAEVLGFAATMSIHPRSGGLEPEPDGSGIAAAIRGALAD
;
A
#
# COMPACT_ATOMS: atom_id res chain seq x y z
N LEU A 1 -23.16 -3.46 2.92
CA LEU A 1 -22.52 -4.72 3.33
C LEU A 1 -23.13 -5.25 4.64
N THR A 2 -23.28 -4.43 5.69
CA THR A 2 -23.82 -4.87 6.99
C THR A 2 -25.22 -5.49 6.84
N ALA A 3 -26.13 -4.84 6.11
CA ALA A 3 -27.47 -5.39 5.87
C ALA A 3 -27.42 -6.77 5.18
N ALA A 4 -26.56 -6.91 4.18
CA ALA A 4 -26.37 -8.17 3.48
C ALA A 4 -25.80 -9.29 4.41
N LEU A 5 -24.89 -8.94 5.30
CA LEU A 5 -24.32 -9.87 6.27
C LEU A 5 -25.33 -10.27 7.36
N VAL A 6 -26.13 -9.32 7.84
CA VAL A 6 -27.20 -9.60 8.83
C VAL A 6 -28.25 -10.51 8.24
N GLU A 7 -28.69 -10.25 6.99
CA GLU A 7 -29.64 -11.08 6.27
C GLU A 7 -29.13 -12.52 6.10
N SER A 8 -27.82 -12.67 5.90
CA SER A 8 -27.20 -13.99 5.68
C SER A 8 -26.81 -14.73 6.96
N ARG A 9 -27.38 -14.35 8.09
CA ARG A 9 -27.15 -14.99 9.36
C ARG A 9 -28.17 -16.12 9.57
N GLY A 10 -27.71 -17.34 9.74
CA GLY A 10 -28.55 -18.50 10.05
C GLY A 10 -29.15 -18.44 11.45
N GLU A 11 -30.10 -19.31 11.73
CA GLU A 11 -30.76 -19.42 13.05
C GLU A 11 -29.76 -19.73 14.18
N ASP A 12 -28.68 -20.41 13.86
CA ASP A 12 -27.57 -20.72 14.79
C ASP A 12 -26.62 -19.52 15.00
N GLY A 13 -26.92 -18.37 14.38
CA GLY A 13 -26.13 -17.18 14.47
C GLY A 13 -24.87 -17.15 13.60
N ARG A 14 -24.62 -18.21 12.82
CA ARG A 14 -23.48 -18.31 11.91
C ARG A 14 -23.82 -17.75 10.53
N PHE A 15 -22.78 -17.47 9.76
CA PHE A 15 -22.92 -17.00 8.38
C PHE A 15 -23.35 -18.17 7.47
N ASP A 16 -24.48 -18.00 6.77
CA ASP A 16 -25.01 -18.94 5.78
C ASP A 16 -24.61 -18.50 4.37
N LEU A 17 -23.61 -19.15 3.81
CA LEU A 17 -23.10 -18.84 2.46
C LEU A 17 -24.13 -19.13 1.35
N PRO A 18 -24.90 -20.24 1.35
CA PRO A 18 -26.00 -20.45 0.42
C PRO A 18 -27.07 -19.35 0.47
N HIS A 19 -27.47 -18.91 1.65
CA HIS A 19 -28.42 -17.81 1.80
C HIS A 19 -27.85 -16.48 1.33
N TRP A 20 -26.59 -16.22 1.65
CA TRP A 20 -25.86 -15.05 1.11
C TRP A 20 -25.92 -14.99 -0.40
N GLY A 21 -25.64 -16.10 -1.10
CA GLY A 21 -25.66 -16.14 -2.57
C GLY A 21 -27.04 -15.95 -3.20
N ARG A 22 -28.10 -16.35 -2.51
CA ARG A 22 -29.46 -16.25 -3.04
C ARG A 22 -30.12 -14.89 -2.69
N GLU A 23 -29.97 -14.42 -1.47
CA GLU A 23 -30.77 -13.31 -0.92
C GLU A 23 -29.91 -12.21 -0.33
N GLY A 24 -28.90 -12.53 0.47
CA GLY A 24 -28.06 -11.54 1.14
C GLY A 24 -27.40 -10.57 0.18
N MET A 25 -26.90 -11.05 -0.95
CA MET A 25 -26.25 -10.20 -1.97
C MET A 25 -27.21 -9.19 -2.61
N MET A 26 -28.52 -9.43 -2.59
CA MET A 26 -29.52 -8.49 -3.14
C MET A 26 -29.55 -7.16 -2.35
N ASN A 27 -29.06 -7.16 -1.11
CA ASN A 27 -28.92 -5.96 -0.29
C ASN A 27 -27.65 -5.13 -0.59
N LEU A 28 -26.82 -5.58 -1.55
CA LEU A 28 -25.64 -4.82 -1.96
C LEU A 28 -26.02 -3.83 -3.06
N THR A 29 -25.51 -2.61 -2.94
CA THR A 29 -25.62 -1.63 -4.03
C THR A 29 -24.85 -2.11 -5.26
N PRO A 30 -25.30 -1.84 -6.48
CA PRO A 30 -24.55 -2.13 -7.68
C PRO A 30 -23.12 -1.58 -7.57
N LEU A 31 -22.14 -2.36 -8.04
CA LEU A 31 -20.74 -1.96 -8.02
C LEU A 31 -20.14 -1.67 -6.61
N TRP A 32 -20.82 -2.14 -5.54
CA TRP A 32 -20.35 -1.96 -4.16
C TRP A 32 -18.88 -2.39 -3.94
N LEU A 33 -18.43 -3.38 -4.72
CA LEU A 33 -17.08 -3.92 -4.63
C LEU A 33 -16.01 -2.93 -5.11
N LEU A 34 -16.33 -2.00 -6.01
CA LEU A 34 -15.35 -1.10 -6.60
C LEU A 34 -14.58 -0.30 -5.56
N LYS A 35 -15.23 0.15 -4.50
CA LYS A 35 -14.56 0.90 -3.41
C LYS A 35 -13.56 0.08 -2.58
N TYR A 36 -13.54 -1.24 -2.76
CA TYR A 36 -12.60 -2.14 -2.09
C TYR A 36 -11.50 -2.68 -3.00
N LEU A 37 -11.55 -2.36 -4.29
CA LEU A 37 -10.55 -2.80 -5.24
C LEU A 37 -9.30 -1.92 -5.14
N PRO A 38 -8.10 -2.49 -4.95
CA PRO A 38 -6.88 -1.72 -4.75
C PRO A 38 -6.48 -0.87 -5.96
N ASN A 39 -6.89 -1.25 -7.16
CA ASN A 39 -6.61 -0.51 -8.39
C ASN A 39 -7.48 0.75 -8.60
N MET A 40 -8.52 0.95 -7.82
CA MET A 40 -9.43 2.09 -8.02
C MET A 40 -8.74 3.43 -7.80
N LEU A 41 -7.77 3.50 -6.91
CA LEU A 41 -6.97 4.71 -6.73
C LEU A 41 -6.25 5.10 -8.04
N ALA A 42 -5.50 4.18 -8.62
CA ALA A 42 -4.81 4.40 -9.89
C ALA A 42 -5.80 4.74 -11.01
N CYS A 43 -6.93 4.03 -11.11
CA CYS A 43 -7.97 4.29 -12.10
C CYS A 43 -8.52 5.72 -11.99
N HIS A 44 -8.82 6.20 -10.79
CA HIS A 44 -9.31 7.57 -10.62
C HIS A 44 -8.26 8.62 -10.96
N VAL A 45 -7.01 8.41 -10.58
CA VAL A 45 -5.92 9.32 -10.95
C VAL A 45 -5.77 9.39 -12.48
N THR A 46 -5.74 8.24 -13.16
CA THR A 46 -5.60 8.21 -14.63
C THR A 46 -6.79 8.84 -15.35
N ILE A 47 -8.02 8.63 -14.86
CA ILE A 47 -9.23 9.25 -15.44
C ILE A 47 -9.20 10.78 -15.25
N ILE A 48 -8.88 11.26 -14.05
CA ILE A 48 -8.87 12.70 -13.76
C ILE A 48 -7.82 13.44 -14.57
N HIS A 49 -6.67 12.82 -14.80
CA HIS A 49 -5.54 13.44 -15.50
C HIS A 49 -5.41 13.00 -16.97
N ASP A 50 -6.38 12.25 -17.51
CA ASP A 50 -6.36 11.70 -18.88
C ASP A 50 -5.04 10.96 -19.21
N ALA A 51 -4.53 10.21 -18.24
CA ALA A 51 -3.29 9.47 -18.40
C ALA A 51 -3.56 8.14 -19.11
N GLN A 52 -3.07 7.99 -20.35
CA GLN A 52 -3.39 6.87 -21.24
C GLN A 52 -2.22 5.89 -21.42
N GLY A 53 -1.10 6.12 -20.76
CA GLY A 53 0.07 5.24 -20.77
C GLY A 53 -0.09 3.97 -19.93
N PRO A 54 1.01 3.23 -19.74
CA PRO A 54 1.01 2.06 -18.85
C PRO A 54 0.49 2.40 -17.45
N SER A 55 -0.43 1.60 -16.94
CA SER A 55 -1.00 1.78 -15.61
C SER A 55 -0.89 0.47 -14.84
N ASN A 56 -0.40 0.54 -13.61
CA ASN A 56 -0.24 -0.62 -12.74
C ASN A 56 -0.60 -0.26 -11.30
N THR A 57 -1.00 -1.28 -10.53
CA THR A 57 -1.24 -1.16 -9.10
C THR A 57 -0.41 -2.18 -8.37
N ILE A 58 0.46 -1.72 -7.50
CA ILE A 58 1.39 -2.55 -6.76
C ILE A 58 0.87 -2.69 -5.32
N THR A 59 0.59 -3.93 -4.92
CA THR A 59 0.15 -4.27 -3.57
C THR A 59 1.22 -5.09 -2.89
N CYS A 60 2.10 -4.43 -2.16
CA CYS A 60 3.26 -5.02 -1.52
C CYS A 60 3.48 -4.44 -0.12
N ALA A 61 2.39 -4.25 0.62
CA ALA A 61 2.36 -3.67 1.95
C ALA A 61 3.17 -2.35 2.01
N GLU A 62 4.07 -2.22 2.96
CA GLU A 62 4.86 -1.00 3.20
C GLU A 62 5.82 -0.66 2.05
N ALA A 63 6.20 -1.64 1.22
CA ALA A 63 7.09 -1.44 0.08
C ALA A 63 6.37 -0.87 -1.17
N SER A 64 5.04 -0.84 -1.19
CA SER A 64 4.25 -0.50 -2.39
C SER A 64 4.61 0.85 -3.00
N GLY A 65 4.76 1.89 -2.19
CA GLY A 65 5.11 3.24 -2.65
C GLY A 65 6.49 3.30 -3.34
N GLY A 66 7.52 2.72 -2.72
CA GLY A 66 8.85 2.63 -3.31
C GLY A 66 8.88 1.80 -4.61
N LEU A 67 8.15 0.70 -4.64
CA LEU A 67 8.04 -0.14 -5.83
C LEU A 67 7.28 0.56 -6.97
N SER A 68 6.28 1.39 -6.67
CA SER A 68 5.58 2.18 -7.68
C SER A 68 6.51 3.23 -8.32
N LEU A 69 7.39 3.84 -7.52
CA LEU A 69 8.43 4.72 -8.02
C LEU A 69 9.40 3.97 -8.96
N ALA A 70 9.90 2.83 -8.54
CA ALA A 70 10.79 1.99 -9.33
C ALA A 70 10.16 1.56 -10.67
N GLU A 71 8.88 1.17 -10.65
CA GLU A 71 8.16 0.79 -11.89
C GLU A 71 7.98 1.97 -12.83
N SER A 72 7.71 3.17 -12.30
CA SER A 72 7.61 4.40 -13.10
C SER A 72 8.95 4.76 -13.76
N VAL A 73 10.06 4.67 -13.03
CA VAL A 73 11.41 4.87 -13.61
C VAL A 73 11.67 3.87 -14.73
N ARG A 74 11.34 2.59 -14.51
CA ARG A 74 11.48 1.56 -15.56
C ARG A 74 10.61 1.80 -16.79
N ALA A 75 9.40 2.33 -16.62
CA ALA A 75 8.52 2.66 -17.73
C ALA A 75 9.14 3.76 -18.60
N ILE A 76 9.71 4.80 -17.98
CA ILE A 76 10.40 5.89 -18.68
C ILE A 76 11.69 5.39 -19.35
N GLN A 77 12.53 4.65 -18.66
CA GLN A 77 13.77 4.08 -19.19
C GLN A 77 13.55 3.15 -20.41
N ARG A 78 12.37 2.55 -20.51
CA ARG A 78 11.98 1.69 -21.64
C ARG A 78 11.20 2.41 -22.73
N ASP A 79 11.15 3.73 -22.72
CA ASP A 79 10.39 4.55 -23.66
C ASP A 79 8.89 4.16 -23.77
N LYS A 80 8.29 3.81 -22.63
CA LYS A 80 6.87 3.46 -22.54
C LYS A 80 6.00 4.59 -22.01
N ALA A 81 6.62 5.58 -21.39
CA ALA A 81 5.99 6.80 -20.92
C ALA A 81 7.04 7.91 -20.81
N ASP A 82 6.64 9.14 -21.08
CA ASP A 82 7.47 10.34 -20.91
C ASP A 82 7.36 10.88 -19.48
N VAL A 83 6.18 10.73 -18.88
CA VAL A 83 5.83 11.20 -17.53
C VAL A 83 4.99 10.14 -16.83
N CYS A 84 5.26 9.89 -15.57
CA CYS A 84 4.48 8.97 -14.74
C CYS A 84 4.01 9.65 -13.46
N TYR A 85 2.77 9.36 -13.07
CA TYR A 85 2.27 9.57 -11.71
C TYR A 85 2.58 8.33 -10.89
N CYS A 86 3.28 8.45 -9.77
CA CYS A 86 3.54 7.33 -8.90
C CYS A 86 3.42 7.72 -7.42
N GLY A 87 3.15 6.75 -6.59
CA GLY A 87 2.97 6.97 -5.16
C GLY A 87 2.07 5.93 -4.53
N GLY A 88 1.39 6.33 -3.48
CA GLY A 88 0.47 5.43 -2.79
C GLY A 88 -0.50 6.19 -1.89
N ALA A 89 -1.59 5.55 -1.57
CA ALA A 89 -2.52 5.99 -0.54
C ALA A 89 -3.11 4.78 0.18
N GLU A 90 -3.34 4.93 1.46
CA GLU A 90 -3.89 3.88 2.30
C GLU A 90 -4.70 4.50 3.44
N SER A 91 -5.78 3.84 3.83
CA SER A 91 -6.46 4.08 5.10
C SER A 91 -6.53 2.77 5.89
N LYS A 92 -5.88 2.75 7.04
CA LYS A 92 -5.96 1.64 8.01
C LYS A 92 -6.88 1.97 9.19
N ILE A 93 -7.59 3.10 9.14
CA ILE A 93 -8.56 3.50 10.16
C ILE A 93 -9.92 2.85 9.86
N ASN A 94 -9.95 1.54 9.90
CA ASN A 94 -11.18 0.75 9.81
C ASN A 94 -11.03 -0.53 10.63
N MET A 95 -12.18 -1.10 11.06
CA MET A 95 -12.21 -2.25 11.98
C MET A 95 -11.39 -3.44 11.49
N MET A 96 -11.46 -3.77 10.20
CA MET A 96 -10.74 -4.92 9.65
C MET A 96 -9.23 -4.70 9.62
N ALA A 97 -8.78 -3.49 9.28
CA ALA A 97 -7.37 -3.16 9.28
C ALA A 97 -6.79 -3.12 10.69
N LEU A 98 -7.50 -2.48 11.64
CA LEU A 98 -7.13 -2.48 13.06
C LEU A 98 -7.00 -3.90 13.60
N PHE A 99 -8.01 -4.74 13.37
CA PHE A 99 -8.01 -6.12 13.81
C PHE A 99 -6.82 -6.93 13.25
N ARG A 100 -6.52 -6.75 11.96
CA ARG A 100 -5.35 -7.41 11.34
C ARG A 100 -4.03 -6.95 11.94
N GLN A 101 -3.88 -5.65 12.21
CA GLN A 101 -2.65 -5.11 12.80
C GLN A 101 -2.49 -5.58 14.25
N GLU A 102 -3.58 -5.67 15.00
CA GLU A 102 -3.57 -6.22 16.36
C GLU A 102 -3.18 -7.69 16.37
N MET A 103 -3.83 -8.51 15.53
CA MET A 103 -3.48 -9.94 15.40
C MET A 103 -2.03 -10.17 14.96
N ALA A 104 -1.48 -9.27 14.16
CA ALA A 104 -0.07 -9.31 13.76
C ALA A 104 0.89 -8.78 14.84
N GLY A 105 0.38 -8.32 15.98
CA GLY A 105 1.21 -7.77 17.06
C GLY A 105 1.92 -6.47 16.71
N ARG A 106 1.38 -5.70 15.75
CA ARG A 106 2.02 -4.51 15.21
C ARG A 106 1.57 -3.21 15.87
N LEU A 107 0.46 -3.23 16.63
CA LEU A 107 -0.08 -2.04 17.29
C LEU A 107 0.63 -1.76 18.61
N CYS A 108 0.94 -0.49 18.85
CA CYS A 108 1.35 -0.01 20.16
C CYS A 108 0.11 0.15 21.05
N THR A 109 -0.01 -0.66 22.09
CA THR A 109 -1.10 -0.61 23.07
C THR A 109 -0.68 -0.07 24.43
N ARG A 110 0.60 0.32 24.59
CA ARG A 110 1.17 0.69 25.89
C ARG A 110 1.08 2.20 26.19
N SER A 111 0.77 3.02 25.20
CA SER A 111 0.85 4.48 25.31
C SER A 111 -0.51 5.15 25.08
N ASN A 112 -1.61 4.52 25.47
CA ASN A 112 -2.95 5.08 25.29
C ASN A 112 -3.16 6.37 26.09
N GLU A 113 -2.49 6.52 27.24
CA GLU A 113 -2.55 7.72 28.05
C GLU A 113 -1.70 8.87 27.48
N GLU A 114 -0.70 8.55 26.63
CA GLU A 114 0.21 9.50 26.03
C GLU A 114 0.46 9.13 24.55
N PRO A 115 -0.55 9.25 23.68
CA PRO A 115 -0.51 8.71 22.32
C PRO A 115 0.57 9.38 21.44
N ALA A 116 0.98 10.61 21.74
CA ALA A 116 2.07 11.29 21.03
C ALA A 116 3.43 10.57 21.16
N SER A 117 3.62 9.78 22.22
CA SER A 117 4.83 9.00 22.47
C SER A 117 4.73 7.53 22.01
N ALA A 118 3.64 7.14 21.37
CA ALA A 118 3.36 5.75 21.02
C ALA A 118 4.30 5.20 19.93
N VAL A 119 4.67 6.04 18.95
CA VAL A 119 5.56 5.65 17.85
C VAL A 119 6.98 6.09 18.15
N ARG A 120 7.87 5.12 18.35
CA ARG A 120 9.28 5.32 18.69
C ARG A 120 10.16 4.54 17.73
N SER A 121 10.16 4.95 16.46
CA SER A 121 10.99 4.30 15.43
C SER A 121 12.45 4.34 15.84
N TRP A 122 13.16 3.23 15.65
CA TRP A 122 14.60 3.07 15.96
C TRP A 122 14.96 3.12 17.46
N SER A 123 13.99 3.18 18.34
CA SER A 123 14.23 3.13 19.79
C SER A 123 14.30 1.69 20.30
N ALA A 124 15.14 1.43 21.29
CA ALA A 124 15.25 0.12 21.94
C ALA A 124 13.96 -0.30 22.67
N ASP A 125 13.12 0.66 23.04
CA ASP A 125 11.84 0.46 23.71
C ASP A 125 10.64 0.61 22.74
N ALA A 126 10.85 0.54 21.44
CA ALA A 126 9.78 0.54 20.46
C ALA A 126 8.77 -0.59 20.75
N ALA A 127 7.48 -0.25 20.77
CA ALA A 127 6.42 -1.16 21.19
C ALA A 127 5.30 -1.35 20.16
N GLY A 128 5.60 -1.08 18.91
CA GLY A 128 4.66 -1.14 17.81
C GLY A 128 4.40 0.22 17.16
N SER A 129 3.38 0.29 16.33
CA SER A 129 3.00 1.49 15.58
C SER A 129 1.56 1.89 15.85
N VAL A 130 1.20 3.08 15.39
CA VAL A 130 -0.18 3.57 15.33
C VAL A 130 -0.58 3.62 13.88
N VAL A 131 -1.76 3.10 13.56
CA VAL A 131 -2.30 3.15 12.20
C VAL A 131 -2.85 4.53 11.89
N GLY A 132 -2.76 4.90 10.62
CA GLY A 132 -3.26 6.17 10.12
C GLY A 132 -3.87 6.01 8.74
N GLU A 133 -4.11 7.13 8.11
CA GLU A 133 -4.49 7.24 6.70
C GLU A 133 -3.74 8.40 6.07
N GLY A 134 -3.47 8.28 4.79
CA GLY A 134 -2.77 9.30 4.03
C GLY A 134 -2.46 8.84 2.63
N GLY A 135 -1.95 9.76 1.83
CA GLY A 135 -1.51 9.47 0.47
C GLY A 135 -0.62 10.57 -0.07
N GLY A 136 0.19 10.20 -1.04
CA GLY A 136 1.04 11.11 -1.78
C GLY A 136 1.33 10.57 -3.18
N ILE A 137 1.30 11.47 -4.15
CA ILE A 137 1.66 11.18 -5.54
C ILE A 137 2.78 12.13 -5.94
N VAL A 138 3.80 11.60 -6.57
CA VAL A 138 4.87 12.36 -7.21
C VAL A 138 4.80 12.19 -8.72
N VAL A 139 5.30 13.18 -9.44
CA VAL A 139 5.46 13.14 -10.89
C VAL A 139 6.92 12.79 -11.18
N VAL A 140 7.13 11.76 -11.97
CA VAL A 140 8.45 11.32 -12.43
C VAL A 140 8.54 11.51 -13.93
N GLU A 141 9.63 12.09 -14.40
CA GLU A 141 9.94 12.30 -15.82
C GLU A 141 11.44 12.24 -16.06
N ALA A 142 11.84 12.11 -17.31
CA ALA A 142 13.25 12.17 -17.67
C ALA A 142 13.82 13.57 -17.39
N MET A 143 15.05 13.64 -16.90
CA MET A 143 15.69 14.90 -16.50
C MET A 143 15.84 15.90 -17.65
N ASP A 144 16.12 15.44 -18.85
CA ASP A 144 16.23 16.25 -20.04
C ASP A 144 14.87 16.88 -20.42
N THR A 145 13.79 16.14 -20.32
CA THR A 145 12.42 16.62 -20.53
C THR A 145 12.05 17.67 -19.49
N ALA A 146 12.31 17.42 -18.21
CA ALA A 146 12.07 18.35 -17.13
C ALA A 146 12.83 19.66 -17.34
N THR A 147 14.10 19.57 -17.69
CA THR A 147 14.98 20.71 -17.96
C THR A 147 14.50 21.52 -19.17
N ALA A 148 14.13 20.85 -20.26
CA ALA A 148 13.66 21.50 -21.47
C ALA A 148 12.40 22.35 -21.27
N ARG A 149 11.51 21.94 -20.38
CA ARG A 149 10.31 22.72 -20.01
C ARG A 149 10.51 23.69 -18.86
N GLY A 150 11.72 23.79 -18.31
CA GLY A 150 12.07 24.69 -17.21
C GLY A 150 11.50 24.23 -15.84
N ALA A 151 11.27 22.95 -15.66
CA ALA A 151 10.85 22.42 -14.37
C ALA A 151 12.02 22.38 -13.38
N GLU A 152 11.71 22.67 -12.12
CA GLU A 152 12.64 22.49 -11.01
C GLU A 152 12.41 21.08 -10.42
N ALA A 153 13.43 20.24 -10.50
CA ALA A 153 13.37 18.90 -9.90
C ALA A 153 13.64 18.98 -8.40
N TYR A 154 12.80 18.31 -7.61
CA TYR A 154 13.02 18.19 -6.16
C TYR A 154 14.14 17.22 -5.82
N ALA A 155 14.29 16.16 -6.62
CA ALA A 155 15.30 15.14 -6.47
C ALA A 155 15.47 14.36 -7.77
N GLU A 156 16.58 13.64 -7.89
CA GLU A 156 16.85 12.69 -8.95
C GLU A 156 16.83 11.27 -8.37
N VAL A 157 16.24 10.33 -9.11
CA VAL A 157 16.29 8.90 -8.76
C VAL A 157 17.53 8.31 -9.39
N LEU A 158 18.54 8.01 -8.57
CA LEU A 158 19.84 7.52 -9.03
C LEU A 158 19.88 6.00 -9.18
N GLY A 159 19.05 5.29 -8.40
CA GLY A 159 18.99 3.83 -8.47
C GLY A 159 17.91 3.28 -7.57
N PHE A 160 17.53 2.04 -7.80
CA PHE A 160 16.55 1.32 -6.99
C PHE A 160 16.84 -0.18 -6.99
N ALA A 161 16.46 -0.84 -5.91
CA ALA A 161 16.46 -2.29 -5.83
C ALA A 161 15.32 -2.80 -4.96
N ALA A 162 14.87 -4.00 -5.25
CA ALA A 162 13.89 -4.72 -4.46
C ALA A 162 14.43 -6.11 -4.12
N THR A 163 14.24 -6.51 -2.88
CA THR A 163 14.60 -7.84 -2.39
C THR A 163 13.41 -8.46 -1.68
N MET A 164 13.40 -9.76 -1.58
CA MET A 164 12.43 -10.50 -0.79
C MET A 164 13.16 -11.22 0.34
N SER A 165 12.68 -11.03 1.56
CA SER A 165 13.16 -11.76 2.72
C SER A 165 12.02 -12.49 3.39
N ILE A 166 12.30 -13.66 3.94
CA ILE A 166 11.32 -14.48 4.64
C ILE A 166 11.85 -14.77 6.04
N HIS A 167 11.13 -14.28 7.05
CA HIS A 167 11.44 -14.66 8.42
C HIS A 167 11.03 -16.13 8.66
N PRO A 168 11.95 -17.00 9.08
CA PRO A 168 11.70 -18.45 9.15
C PRO A 168 10.57 -18.85 10.11
N ARG A 169 10.30 -18.04 11.14
CA ARG A 169 9.33 -18.35 12.18
C ARG A 169 7.97 -17.66 11.96
N SER A 170 7.93 -16.50 11.31
CA SER A 170 6.71 -15.71 11.13
C SER A 170 6.02 -15.96 9.80
N GLY A 171 6.59 -16.82 8.94
CA GLY A 171 6.02 -17.10 7.63
C GLY A 171 5.99 -15.87 6.71
N GLY A 172 6.91 -14.93 6.91
CA GLY A 172 7.04 -13.72 6.10
C GLY A 172 6.24 -12.51 6.60
N LEU A 173 5.63 -12.59 7.79
CA LEU A 173 4.94 -11.45 8.41
C LEU A 173 5.91 -10.42 9.02
N GLU A 174 7.14 -10.79 9.24
CA GLU A 174 8.20 -9.96 9.80
C GLU A 174 9.44 -10.02 8.89
N PRO A 175 10.26 -8.96 8.87
CA PRO A 175 11.55 -9.01 8.18
C PRO A 175 12.48 -10.02 8.88
N GLU A 176 13.50 -10.46 8.17
CA GLU A 176 14.54 -11.29 8.75
C GLU A 176 15.29 -10.52 9.86
N PRO A 177 15.64 -11.21 10.96
CA PRO A 177 16.19 -10.55 12.16
C PRO A 177 17.62 -9.99 11.97
N ASP A 178 18.35 -10.45 10.96
CA ASP A 178 19.72 -10.02 10.65
C ASP A 178 19.77 -8.82 9.68
N GLY A 179 18.62 -8.38 9.13
CA GLY A 179 18.53 -7.26 8.21
C GLY A 179 19.18 -7.50 6.84
N SER A 180 19.50 -8.74 6.49
CA SER A 180 20.22 -9.09 5.27
C SER A 180 19.49 -8.67 3.99
N GLY A 181 18.16 -8.80 3.94
CA GLY A 181 17.34 -8.39 2.81
C GLY A 181 17.34 -6.89 2.60
N ILE A 182 17.17 -6.11 3.68
CA ILE A 182 17.25 -4.64 3.62
C ILE A 182 18.65 -4.20 3.17
N ALA A 183 19.70 -4.79 3.75
CA ALA A 183 21.06 -4.50 3.37
C ALA A 183 21.36 -4.84 1.89
N ALA A 184 20.78 -5.92 1.37
CA ALA A 184 20.90 -6.29 -0.04
C ALA A 184 20.15 -5.30 -0.95
N ALA A 185 18.96 -4.84 -0.56
CA ALA A 185 18.23 -3.82 -1.29
C ALA A 185 19.01 -2.50 -1.37
N ILE A 186 19.57 -2.04 -0.24
CA ILE A 186 20.39 -0.82 -0.21
C ILE A 186 21.62 -0.95 -1.13
N ARG A 187 22.37 -2.07 -1.02
CA ARG A 187 23.53 -2.31 -1.91
C ARG A 187 23.14 -2.37 -3.38
N GLY A 188 22.00 -2.99 -3.71
CA GLY A 188 21.49 -3.03 -5.06
C GLY A 188 21.18 -1.65 -5.62
N ALA A 189 20.47 -0.83 -4.85
CA ALA A 189 20.12 0.53 -5.25
C ALA A 189 21.34 1.47 -5.41
N LEU A 190 22.43 1.21 -4.67
CA LEU A 190 23.68 1.96 -4.79
C LEU A 190 24.57 1.50 -5.95
N ALA A 191 24.29 0.34 -6.52
CA ALA A 191 25.04 -0.25 -7.63
C ALA A 191 24.37 -0.06 -9.01
N ASP A 192 23.13 0.40 -9.01
CA ASP A 192 22.33 0.67 -10.21
C ASP A 192 22.68 2.05 -10.78
#